data_dfa74404b6e0d3250cf558ded6dd6e51
#
_entry.id   dfa74404b6e0d3250cf558ded6dd6e51
#
_cell.length_a   1.000
_cell.length_b   1.000
_cell.length_c   1.000
_cell.angle_alpha   90.00
_cell.angle_beta   90.00
_cell.angle_gamma   90.00
#
_symmetry.space_group_name_H-M   'P 1'
#
loop_
_entity.id
_entity.type
_entity.pdbx_description
1 polymer ?
#
loop_
_entity_poly.entity_id
_entity_poly.type
_entity_poly.pdbx_seq_one_letter_code
_entity_poly.pdbx_strand_id
1 'polypeptide(L)'
;MVDLVVRLPGAPDAGAALGNGTYLIGSGEECHIRLQRPDISRRHAQLIINDRSIVIMDMGSSNGTMLNDGSMLYPHQPCQLDKAVNVVRISKAELVLSARQEQRQKNLSDDFSSVSKGEIPLLEISGVPARFRPIVQEIKKQAHKELLARLNLKKMVLSGVSGQELQRQAAAMAKEILGQLTIQLPPGLSVEVIEKELVAEAIGLGPLESMIALDDISEIMVNGPNQIFVEKKGVLYKTDTFFADDNQVLSAIERIVAPLGRRIDESSPMVDARLPDGSRVNAIIPPLSLVGPSITIRKFSKKPLEAKDLINFGSVSPDMVRFLATCVAVRKNILISGGTGSGKTTLLNVLSNFLPNRERIVTIEDAAELQLRQEHLVRLESRPPNIEGKGAITIRDLVRNSLRMRPDRIVVGECRGGEALDMLQAMNTGHDGSLTTIHANSPRDALARLETLVLMAGFDLPLRAIREQIASAIHLVVQISRERDGSRKVTNISEITKMEGDIITMQDIFTFRQTGWNADNRIEGCFEPTGNLPTFMEEIERAKLDLDVSIFSKKR
;
A
#
# COMPACT_ATOMS: atom_id res chain seq x y z
N MET A 1 29.50 16.93 -24.12
CA MET A 1 29.77 16.86 -25.58
C MET A 1 28.63 17.50 -26.32
N VAL A 2 28.91 18.15 -27.47
CA VAL A 2 27.92 18.81 -28.36
C VAL A 2 28.02 18.17 -29.72
N ASP A 3 26.90 17.72 -30.28
CA ASP A 3 26.86 17.25 -31.66
C ASP A 3 26.67 18.47 -32.58
N LEU A 4 27.57 18.62 -33.51
CA LEU A 4 27.53 19.63 -34.57
C LEU A 4 27.16 18.97 -35.89
N VAL A 5 26.15 19.48 -36.59
CA VAL A 5 25.83 19.14 -37.96
C VAL A 5 25.99 20.40 -38.84
N VAL A 6 26.83 20.32 -39.82
CA VAL A 6 27.04 21.39 -40.80
C VAL A 6 26.25 21.06 -42.06
N ARG A 7 25.34 21.97 -42.45
CA ARG A 7 24.53 21.88 -43.66
C ARG A 7 24.97 22.93 -44.68
N LEU A 8 25.37 22.47 -45.84
CA LEU A 8 25.76 23.32 -46.96
C LEU A 8 24.84 23.09 -48.14
N PRO A 9 24.33 24.13 -48.83
CA PRO A 9 23.54 23.95 -50.04
C PRO A 9 24.28 23.13 -51.09
N GLY A 10 23.69 22.00 -51.50
CA GLY A 10 24.26 21.14 -52.56
C GLY A 10 25.34 20.15 -52.10
N ALA A 11 25.58 20.03 -50.80
CA ALA A 11 26.49 19.04 -50.22
C ALA A 11 25.78 18.18 -49.16
N PRO A 12 26.22 16.94 -48.92
CA PRO A 12 25.69 16.12 -47.81
C PRO A 12 26.03 16.75 -46.48
N ASP A 13 25.13 16.54 -45.46
CA ASP A 13 25.34 16.98 -44.10
C ASP A 13 26.62 16.37 -43.52
N ALA A 14 27.48 17.21 -42.94
CA ALA A 14 28.67 16.76 -42.23
C ALA A 14 28.47 16.91 -40.70
N GLY A 15 28.70 15.82 -39.96
CA GLY A 15 28.52 15.79 -38.52
C GLY A 15 29.83 15.55 -37.78
N ALA A 16 29.98 16.19 -36.61
CA ALA A 16 31.09 15.96 -35.67
C ALA A 16 30.64 16.11 -34.22
N ALA A 17 31.20 15.30 -33.32
CA ALA A 17 31.03 15.48 -31.89
C ALA A 17 32.14 16.36 -31.32
N LEU A 18 31.77 17.47 -30.67
CA LEU A 18 32.70 18.44 -30.11
C LEU A 18 32.74 18.28 -28.59
N GLY A 19 33.94 18.15 -28.02
CA GLY A 19 34.20 18.17 -26.59
C GLY A 19 34.24 19.59 -26.01
N ASN A 20 34.61 19.72 -24.74
CA ASN A 20 34.93 21.02 -24.16
C ASN A 20 36.16 21.61 -24.82
N GLY A 21 36.08 22.85 -25.23
CA GLY A 21 37.15 23.53 -25.95
C GLY A 21 36.70 24.77 -26.71
N THR A 22 37.64 25.39 -27.39
CA THR A 22 37.40 26.56 -28.23
C THR A 22 37.62 26.17 -29.70
N TYR A 23 36.62 26.39 -30.52
CA TYR A 23 36.60 26.03 -31.94
C TYR A 23 36.48 27.28 -32.80
N LEU A 24 37.44 27.47 -33.72
CA LEU A 24 37.40 28.56 -34.69
C LEU A 24 36.65 28.08 -35.94
N ILE A 25 35.72 28.88 -36.45
CA ILE A 25 34.86 28.60 -37.60
C ILE A 25 35.19 29.62 -38.69
N GLY A 26 35.40 29.14 -39.94
CA GLY A 26 35.69 30.04 -41.06
C GLY A 26 36.24 29.30 -42.25
N SER A 27 36.68 30.06 -43.30
CA SER A 27 37.26 29.49 -44.53
C SER A 27 38.79 29.28 -44.47
N GLY A 28 39.47 29.84 -43.44
CA GLY A 28 40.92 29.75 -43.27
C GLY A 28 41.41 28.36 -42.89
N GLU A 29 42.71 28.10 -43.17
CA GLU A 29 43.32 26.79 -42.85
C GLU A 29 43.48 26.55 -41.36
N GLU A 30 43.52 27.62 -40.57
CA GLU A 30 43.62 27.60 -39.12
C GLU A 30 42.30 27.29 -38.42
N CYS A 31 41.16 27.17 -39.16
CA CYS A 31 39.85 26.92 -38.57
C CYS A 31 39.63 25.44 -38.24
N HIS A 32 39.14 25.16 -37.04
CA HIS A 32 38.76 23.82 -36.60
C HIS A 32 37.52 23.31 -37.35
N ILE A 33 36.58 24.23 -37.65
CA ILE A 33 35.40 23.97 -38.45
C ILE A 33 35.57 24.78 -39.73
N ARG A 34 36.10 24.11 -40.76
CA ARG A 34 36.46 24.76 -42.01
C ARG A 34 35.29 24.72 -43.00
N LEU A 35 34.79 25.90 -43.37
CA LEU A 35 33.71 26.09 -44.33
C LEU A 35 34.32 26.71 -45.62
N GLN A 36 34.68 25.88 -46.59
CA GLN A 36 35.38 26.29 -47.84
C GLN A 36 34.42 27.01 -48.80
N ARG A 37 34.12 28.29 -48.51
CA ARG A 37 33.24 29.13 -49.30
C ARG A 37 33.78 30.54 -49.40
N PRO A 38 33.65 31.21 -50.58
CA PRO A 38 34.15 32.57 -50.80
C PRO A 38 33.38 33.64 -50.04
N ASP A 39 32.13 33.34 -49.63
CA ASP A 39 31.25 34.20 -48.86
C ASP A 39 31.42 34.07 -47.34
N ILE A 40 32.42 33.31 -46.88
CA ILE A 40 32.73 33.11 -45.45
C ILE A 40 34.12 33.67 -45.14
N SER A 41 34.25 34.52 -44.14
CA SER A 41 35.52 35.11 -43.71
C SER A 41 36.51 34.04 -43.27
N ARG A 42 37.82 34.30 -43.39
CA ARG A 42 38.87 33.35 -42.98
C ARG A 42 38.71 32.91 -41.52
N ARG A 43 38.46 33.89 -40.63
CA ARG A 43 38.09 33.65 -39.21
C ARG A 43 36.73 34.31 -39.03
N HIS A 44 35.66 33.53 -39.09
CA HIS A 44 34.30 34.07 -39.15
C HIS A 44 33.67 34.15 -37.74
N ALA A 45 33.67 33.03 -37.03
CA ALA A 45 33.09 32.94 -35.68
C ALA A 45 33.95 32.04 -34.77
N GLN A 46 33.78 32.20 -33.47
CA GLN A 46 34.41 31.37 -32.44
C GLN A 46 33.31 30.71 -31.59
N LEU A 47 33.39 29.41 -31.43
CA LEU A 47 32.50 28.60 -30.61
C LEU A 47 33.27 28.11 -29.36
N ILE A 48 32.77 28.37 -28.19
CA ILE A 48 33.33 27.95 -26.92
C ILE A 48 32.36 27.00 -26.23
N ILE A 49 32.79 25.78 -25.97
CA ILE A 49 32.00 24.75 -25.30
C ILE A 49 32.65 24.43 -23.94
N ASN A 50 31.86 24.50 -22.91
CA ASN A 50 32.25 24.04 -21.57
C ASN A 50 31.08 23.24 -20.93
N ASP A 51 31.29 22.62 -19.74
CA ASP A 51 30.30 21.77 -19.10
C ASP A 51 28.96 22.48 -18.76
N ARG A 52 28.99 23.81 -18.69
CA ARG A 52 27.83 24.61 -18.25
C ARG A 52 27.19 25.42 -19.37
N SER A 53 27.92 25.79 -20.43
CA SER A 53 27.45 26.71 -21.45
C SER A 53 28.07 26.44 -22.81
N ILE A 54 27.35 26.80 -23.85
CA ILE A 54 27.79 26.91 -25.25
C ILE A 54 27.72 28.39 -25.59
N VAL A 55 28.84 28.97 -26.00
CA VAL A 55 28.94 30.39 -26.35
C VAL A 55 29.46 30.53 -27.75
N ILE A 56 28.82 31.38 -28.55
CA ILE A 56 29.29 31.75 -29.88
C ILE A 56 29.59 33.25 -29.97
N MET A 57 30.59 33.61 -30.75
CA MET A 57 31.01 35.00 -30.93
C MET A 57 31.41 35.20 -32.41
N ASP A 58 30.87 36.24 -33.05
CA ASP A 58 31.29 36.68 -34.36
C ASP A 58 32.65 37.38 -34.26
N MET A 59 33.60 37.03 -35.12
CA MET A 59 34.98 37.55 -35.09
C MET A 59 35.19 38.79 -35.95
N GLY A 60 34.13 39.57 -36.22
CA GLY A 60 34.14 40.70 -37.13
C GLY A 60 34.05 40.26 -38.59
N SER A 61 33.18 39.29 -38.85
CA SER A 61 33.00 38.73 -40.20
C SER A 61 32.33 39.71 -41.15
N SER A 62 32.60 39.55 -42.45
CA SER A 62 32.05 40.44 -43.51
C SER A 62 30.54 40.30 -43.69
N ASN A 63 30.00 39.12 -43.51
CA ASN A 63 28.57 38.82 -43.73
C ASN A 63 27.78 38.56 -42.45
N GLY A 64 28.44 38.61 -41.27
CA GLY A 64 27.84 38.40 -39.97
C GLY A 64 27.43 36.96 -39.68
N THR A 65 27.13 36.71 -38.41
CA THR A 65 26.62 35.42 -37.87
C THR A 65 25.19 35.62 -37.35
N MET A 66 24.26 34.84 -37.84
CA MET A 66 22.84 34.95 -37.48
C MET A 66 22.39 33.75 -36.65
N LEU A 67 21.56 34.01 -35.64
CA LEU A 67 20.98 32.96 -34.79
C LEU A 67 19.63 32.44 -35.31
N ASN A 68 19.11 31.43 -34.69
CA ASN A 68 17.87 30.76 -35.05
C ASN A 68 16.63 31.71 -35.06
N ASP A 69 16.60 32.70 -34.18
CA ASP A 69 15.54 33.71 -34.08
C ASP A 69 15.66 34.84 -35.12
N GLY A 70 16.63 34.78 -36.01
CA GLY A 70 16.89 35.79 -37.01
C GLY A 70 17.74 36.97 -36.50
N SER A 71 18.17 36.97 -35.25
CA SER A 71 19.05 38.04 -34.72
C SER A 71 20.48 37.89 -35.24
N MET A 72 21.14 39.02 -35.53
CA MET A 72 22.55 39.06 -35.90
C MET A 72 23.43 39.26 -34.68
N LEU A 73 24.53 38.50 -34.60
CA LEU A 73 25.50 38.69 -33.53
C LEU A 73 26.30 39.98 -33.76
N TYR A 74 26.48 40.76 -32.68
CA TYR A 74 27.40 41.88 -32.73
C TYR A 74 28.85 41.38 -32.76
N PRO A 75 29.71 41.99 -33.60
CA PRO A 75 31.11 41.61 -33.68
C PRO A 75 31.81 41.66 -32.31
N HIS A 76 32.56 40.59 -31.99
CA HIS A 76 33.33 40.43 -30.75
C HIS A 76 32.51 40.41 -29.47
N GLN A 77 31.20 40.25 -29.53
CA GLN A 77 30.34 40.05 -28.34
C GLN A 77 29.98 38.56 -28.21
N PRO A 78 30.26 37.96 -27.04
CA PRO A 78 29.85 36.57 -26.78
C PRO A 78 28.34 36.46 -26.58
N CYS A 79 27.74 35.50 -27.28
CA CYS A 79 26.34 35.15 -27.13
C CYS A 79 26.20 33.72 -26.60
N GLN A 80 25.48 33.55 -25.51
CA GLN A 80 25.23 32.23 -24.92
C GLN A 80 24.08 31.56 -25.67
N LEU A 81 24.30 30.34 -26.13
CA LEU A 81 23.31 29.51 -26.77
C LEU A 81 22.59 28.63 -25.76
N ASP A 82 21.31 28.31 -25.99
CA ASP A 82 20.56 27.39 -25.19
C ASP A 82 21.12 25.96 -25.29
N LYS A 83 20.88 25.13 -24.23
CA LYS A 83 21.25 23.71 -24.27
C LYS A 83 20.38 22.86 -25.21
N ALA A 84 19.31 23.44 -25.76
CA ALA A 84 18.48 22.83 -26.79
C ALA A 84 19.18 22.88 -28.17
N VAL A 85 18.48 22.49 -29.22
CA VAL A 85 18.98 22.59 -30.60
C VAL A 85 19.08 24.05 -31.00
N ASN A 86 20.29 24.51 -31.32
CA ASN A 86 20.54 25.85 -31.85
C ASN A 86 20.96 25.74 -33.31
N VAL A 87 20.43 26.64 -34.17
CA VAL A 87 20.84 26.78 -35.54
C VAL A 87 21.54 28.11 -35.68
N VAL A 88 22.83 28.07 -36.05
CA VAL A 88 23.64 29.23 -36.33
C VAL A 88 23.87 29.31 -37.85
N ARG A 89 23.52 30.44 -38.47
CA ARG A 89 23.71 30.66 -39.90
C ARG A 89 24.91 31.55 -40.15
N ILE A 90 25.81 31.05 -40.98
CA ILE A 90 26.98 31.76 -41.46
C ILE A 90 26.85 31.82 -42.95
N SER A 91 26.41 32.96 -43.51
CA SER A 91 26.04 33.09 -44.91
C SER A 91 24.99 32.03 -45.31
N LYS A 92 25.29 31.12 -46.25
CA LYS A 92 24.40 30.03 -46.67
C LYS A 92 24.67 28.71 -45.93
N ALA A 93 25.60 28.68 -44.98
CA ALA A 93 25.89 27.52 -44.15
C ALA A 93 25.05 27.53 -42.90
N GLU A 94 24.46 26.40 -42.53
CA GLU A 94 23.77 26.21 -41.27
C GLU A 94 24.60 25.26 -40.38
N LEU A 95 24.88 25.70 -39.15
CA LEU A 95 25.48 24.90 -38.12
C LEU A 95 24.39 24.57 -37.07
N VAL A 96 24.04 23.31 -37.02
CA VAL A 96 23.07 22.82 -36.02
C VAL A 96 23.85 22.24 -34.85
N LEU A 97 23.73 22.90 -33.69
CA LEU A 97 24.38 22.52 -32.45
C LEU A 97 23.34 21.92 -31.50
N SER A 98 23.54 20.70 -31.05
CA SER A 98 22.71 20.07 -30.05
C SER A 98 23.57 19.46 -28.95
N ALA A 99 23.18 19.69 -27.66
CA ALA A 99 23.86 19.01 -26.56
C ALA A 99 23.62 17.51 -26.69
N ARG A 100 24.70 16.73 -26.72
CA ARG A 100 24.62 15.27 -26.68
C ARG A 100 24.12 14.86 -25.30
N GLN A 101 22.82 14.60 -25.16
CA GLN A 101 22.31 13.88 -24.01
C GLN A 101 22.87 12.47 -24.08
N GLU A 102 23.61 12.06 -23.07
CA GLU A 102 24.07 10.67 -22.97
C GLU A 102 22.85 9.76 -23.06
N GLN A 103 22.77 8.96 -24.12
CA GLN A 103 21.72 7.95 -24.31
C GLN A 103 21.57 6.99 -23.10
N ARG A 104 22.59 6.91 -22.23
CA ARG A 104 22.51 6.18 -20.97
C ARG A 104 21.56 6.83 -19.95
N GLN A 105 21.41 8.16 -19.91
CA GLN A 105 20.44 8.80 -19.01
C GLN A 105 19.02 8.75 -19.58
N LYS A 106 18.85 8.72 -20.90
CA LYS A 106 17.53 8.60 -21.50
C LYS A 106 16.93 7.21 -21.29
N ASN A 107 17.72 6.13 -21.39
CA ASN A 107 17.26 4.78 -21.08
C ASN A 107 17.00 4.58 -19.58
N LEU A 108 17.77 5.21 -18.66
CA LEU A 108 17.47 5.16 -17.22
C LEU A 108 16.26 6.03 -16.85
N SER A 109 16.11 7.22 -17.43
CA SER A 109 14.95 8.09 -17.11
C SER A 109 13.65 7.58 -17.74
N ASP A 110 13.71 6.96 -18.91
CA ASP A 110 12.54 6.33 -19.54
C ASP A 110 12.18 5.00 -18.88
N ASP A 111 13.14 4.21 -18.38
CA ASP A 111 12.88 3.05 -17.51
C ASP A 111 12.29 3.46 -16.15
N PHE A 112 12.76 4.54 -15.55
CA PHE A 112 12.17 5.06 -14.31
C PHE A 112 10.85 5.83 -14.55
N SER A 113 10.66 6.47 -15.71
CA SER A 113 9.39 7.15 -16.03
C SER A 113 8.29 6.17 -16.44
N SER A 114 8.63 4.99 -16.95
CA SER A 114 7.66 3.90 -17.17
C SER A 114 7.22 3.23 -15.87
N VAL A 115 8.05 3.24 -14.82
CA VAL A 115 7.71 2.75 -13.48
C VAL A 115 6.83 3.74 -12.72
N SER A 116 6.86 5.05 -13.06
CA SER A 116 6.13 6.10 -12.33
C SER A 116 4.82 6.58 -13.00
N LYS A 117 4.43 6.06 -14.17
CA LYS A 117 3.23 6.47 -14.92
C LYS A 117 2.03 5.53 -14.77
N GLY A 118 1.90 4.84 -13.65
CA GLY A 118 0.62 4.24 -13.29
C GLY A 118 -0.30 5.34 -12.76
N GLU A 119 -1.09 5.98 -13.62
CA GLU A 119 -2.17 6.83 -13.15
C GLU A 119 -3.10 5.98 -12.28
N ILE A 120 -3.40 6.48 -11.07
CA ILE A 120 -4.38 5.82 -10.20
C ILE A 120 -5.74 5.92 -10.89
N PRO A 121 -6.38 4.80 -11.24
CA PRO A 121 -7.64 4.82 -11.94
C PRO A 121 -8.74 5.48 -11.09
N LEU A 122 -9.66 6.18 -11.75
CA LEU A 122 -10.81 6.80 -11.11
C LEU A 122 -11.91 5.76 -10.92
N LEU A 123 -12.48 5.69 -9.73
CA LEU A 123 -13.67 4.91 -9.41
C LEU A 123 -14.85 5.85 -9.17
N GLU A 124 -15.88 5.76 -9.99
CA GLU A 124 -17.11 6.53 -9.81
C GLU A 124 -18.00 5.87 -8.75
N ILE A 125 -18.27 6.58 -7.67
CA ILE A 125 -19.06 6.14 -6.50
C ILE A 125 -20.26 7.07 -6.27
N SER A 126 -20.10 8.38 -6.52
CA SER A 126 -21.11 9.39 -6.20
C SER A 126 -22.41 9.25 -7.00
N GLY A 127 -22.38 8.59 -8.15
CA GLY A 127 -23.51 8.60 -9.11
C GLY A 127 -23.78 9.99 -9.73
N VAL A 128 -22.93 10.97 -9.43
CA VAL A 128 -23.01 12.34 -9.97
C VAL A 128 -22.00 12.48 -11.12
N PRO A 129 -22.42 12.67 -12.37
CA PRO A 129 -21.52 12.89 -13.47
C PRO A 129 -20.57 14.06 -13.22
N ALA A 130 -19.29 13.91 -13.60
CA ALA A 130 -18.21 14.86 -13.30
C ALA A 130 -18.58 16.32 -13.65
N ARG A 131 -19.28 16.53 -14.78
CA ARG A 131 -19.73 17.86 -15.25
C ARG A 131 -20.72 18.55 -14.31
N PHE A 132 -21.42 17.82 -13.46
CA PHE A 132 -22.43 18.38 -12.54
C PHE A 132 -21.91 18.56 -11.10
N ARG A 133 -20.72 18.08 -10.79
CA ARG A 133 -20.14 18.15 -9.43
C ARG A 133 -20.06 19.56 -8.86
N PRO A 134 -19.62 20.60 -9.59
CA PRO A 134 -19.57 21.95 -9.05
C PRO A 134 -20.95 22.48 -8.66
N ILE A 135 -21.97 22.17 -9.48
CA ILE A 135 -23.35 22.59 -9.22
C ILE A 135 -23.90 21.86 -7.99
N VAL A 136 -23.68 20.54 -7.91
CA VAL A 136 -24.12 19.74 -6.76
C VAL A 136 -23.44 20.20 -5.46
N GLN A 137 -22.16 20.57 -5.52
CA GLN A 137 -21.45 21.12 -4.35
C GLN A 137 -22.10 22.41 -3.84
N GLU A 138 -22.41 23.34 -4.73
CA GLU A 138 -23.03 24.59 -4.32
C GLU A 138 -24.42 24.37 -3.72
N ILE A 139 -25.22 23.48 -4.34
CA ILE A 139 -26.53 23.06 -3.82
C ILE A 139 -26.37 22.45 -2.43
N LYS A 140 -25.43 21.53 -2.27
CA LYS A 140 -25.18 20.85 -0.99
C LYS A 140 -24.74 21.82 0.08
N LYS A 141 -23.86 22.76 -0.25
CA LYS A 141 -23.35 23.78 0.70
C LYS A 141 -24.48 24.65 1.25
N GLN A 142 -25.38 25.11 0.40
CA GLN A 142 -26.54 25.90 0.79
C GLN A 142 -27.54 25.08 1.61
N ALA A 143 -27.93 23.90 1.09
CA ALA A 143 -28.87 23.02 1.75
C ALA A 143 -28.37 22.47 3.10
N HIS A 144 -27.08 22.16 3.21
CA HIS A 144 -26.47 21.65 4.44
C HIS A 144 -26.55 22.64 5.60
N LYS A 145 -26.25 23.92 5.32
CA LYS A 145 -26.33 24.98 6.33
C LYS A 145 -27.76 25.12 6.86
N GLU A 146 -28.74 25.06 5.98
CA GLU A 146 -30.15 25.17 6.35
C GLU A 146 -30.64 23.92 7.07
N LEU A 147 -30.22 22.73 6.62
CA LEU A 147 -30.56 21.46 7.27
C LEU A 147 -30.03 21.40 8.71
N LEU A 148 -28.78 21.80 8.94
CA LEU A 148 -28.21 21.86 10.29
C LEU A 148 -28.91 22.88 11.19
N ALA A 149 -29.34 24.02 10.65
CA ALA A 149 -30.09 25.04 11.39
C ALA A 149 -31.48 24.53 11.84
N ARG A 150 -32.16 23.77 10.97
CA ARG A 150 -33.47 23.17 11.26
C ARG A 150 -33.37 21.90 12.13
N LEU A 151 -32.33 21.06 11.92
CA LEU A 151 -32.00 19.88 12.71
C LEU A 151 -31.37 20.33 14.06
N ASN A 152 -32.16 20.66 15.05
CA ASN A 152 -31.63 20.97 16.37
C ASN A 152 -31.07 19.70 17.05
N LEU A 153 -29.92 19.21 16.52
CA LEU A 153 -29.28 17.93 16.89
C LEU A 153 -29.09 17.78 18.41
N LYS A 154 -28.70 18.88 19.10
CA LYS A 154 -28.53 18.86 20.55
C LYS A 154 -29.84 18.54 21.28
N LYS A 155 -30.97 19.09 20.82
CA LYS A 155 -32.28 18.87 21.42
C LYS A 155 -32.81 17.46 21.13
N MET A 156 -32.52 16.94 19.93
CA MET A 156 -32.96 15.61 19.50
C MET A 156 -32.19 14.48 20.19
N VAL A 157 -30.88 14.65 20.39
CA VAL A 157 -30.06 13.71 21.17
C VAL A 157 -30.49 13.68 22.63
N LEU A 158 -30.79 14.85 23.22
CA LEU A 158 -31.29 14.95 24.60
C LEU A 158 -32.67 14.34 24.78
N SER A 159 -33.52 14.32 23.74
CA SER A 159 -34.86 13.73 23.78
C SER A 159 -34.89 12.22 23.54
N GLY A 160 -33.75 11.57 23.35
CA GLY A 160 -33.65 10.10 23.20
C GLY A 160 -34.20 9.58 21.86
N VAL A 161 -34.20 10.39 20.82
CA VAL A 161 -34.65 10.01 19.48
C VAL A 161 -33.71 8.91 18.93
N SER A 162 -34.27 7.80 18.46
CA SER A 162 -33.47 6.72 17.86
C SER A 162 -32.76 7.18 16.58
N GLY A 163 -31.60 6.57 16.27
CA GLY A 163 -30.85 6.92 15.07
C GLY A 163 -31.67 6.77 13.77
N GLN A 164 -32.57 5.77 13.69
CA GLN A 164 -33.47 5.58 12.55
C GLN A 164 -34.50 6.71 12.39
N GLU A 165 -35.05 7.18 13.50
CA GLU A 165 -36.01 8.28 13.49
C GLU A 165 -35.33 9.60 13.14
N LEU A 166 -34.12 9.82 13.64
CA LEU A 166 -33.29 10.96 13.27
C LEU A 166 -33.00 10.98 11.76
N GLN A 167 -32.68 9.83 11.19
CA GLN A 167 -32.40 9.67 9.77
C GLN A 167 -33.65 9.97 8.92
N ARG A 168 -34.82 9.49 9.36
CA ARG A 168 -36.10 9.74 8.69
C ARG A 168 -36.47 11.22 8.69
N GLN A 169 -36.29 11.92 9.83
CA GLN A 169 -36.58 13.32 9.97
C GLN A 169 -35.61 14.18 9.15
N ALA A 170 -34.32 13.84 9.15
CA ALA A 170 -33.31 14.52 8.33
C ALA A 170 -33.62 14.38 6.82
N ALA A 171 -34.03 13.20 6.37
CA ALA A 171 -34.40 12.95 4.99
C ALA A 171 -35.64 13.76 4.57
N ALA A 172 -36.66 13.82 5.41
CA ALA A 172 -37.86 14.63 5.15
C ALA A 172 -37.53 16.14 5.06
N MET A 173 -36.69 16.65 5.98
CA MET A 173 -36.25 18.05 5.95
C MET A 173 -35.34 18.34 4.75
N ALA A 174 -34.42 17.45 4.41
CA ALA A 174 -33.55 17.60 3.25
C ALA A 174 -34.36 17.68 1.94
N LYS A 175 -35.36 16.83 1.80
CA LYS A 175 -36.28 16.84 0.66
C LYS A 175 -37.06 18.15 0.54
N GLU A 176 -37.57 18.65 1.67
CA GLU A 176 -38.26 19.94 1.72
C GLU A 176 -37.33 21.10 1.33
N ILE A 177 -36.14 21.16 1.88
CA ILE A 177 -35.14 22.20 1.58
C ILE A 177 -34.75 22.16 0.10
N LEU A 178 -34.44 20.99 -0.45
CA LEU A 178 -34.11 20.82 -1.86
C LEU A 178 -35.26 21.24 -2.78
N GLY A 179 -36.52 21.00 -2.37
CA GLY A 179 -37.71 21.44 -3.09
C GLY A 179 -37.93 22.97 -3.07
N GLN A 180 -37.43 23.67 -2.04
CA GLN A 180 -37.53 25.13 -1.89
C GLN A 180 -36.41 25.87 -2.62
N LEU A 181 -35.28 25.19 -2.88
CA LEU A 181 -34.20 25.78 -3.65
C LEU A 181 -34.61 25.90 -5.12
N THR A 182 -34.71 27.16 -5.60
CA THR A 182 -35.10 27.51 -6.98
C THR A 182 -34.06 27.12 -8.03
N ILE A 183 -33.23 26.12 -7.75
CA ILE A 183 -32.17 25.70 -8.64
C ILE A 183 -32.72 24.66 -9.60
N GLN A 184 -32.68 24.96 -10.91
CA GLN A 184 -33.00 23.99 -11.95
C GLN A 184 -31.89 22.93 -11.98
N LEU A 185 -32.22 21.73 -11.54
CA LEU A 185 -31.30 20.59 -11.64
C LEU A 185 -31.04 20.26 -13.11
N PRO A 186 -29.79 20.01 -13.48
CA PRO A 186 -29.47 19.58 -14.84
C PRO A 186 -30.20 18.28 -15.20
N PRO A 187 -30.62 18.11 -16.47
CA PRO A 187 -31.26 16.87 -16.92
C PRO A 187 -30.35 15.66 -16.66
N GLY A 188 -30.89 14.64 -15.99
CA GLY A 188 -30.17 13.42 -15.65
C GLY A 188 -29.54 13.39 -14.25
N LEU A 189 -29.75 14.42 -13.42
CA LEU A 189 -29.39 14.41 -12.01
C LEU A 189 -30.64 14.18 -11.16
N SER A 190 -30.60 13.14 -10.32
CA SER A 190 -31.72 12.80 -9.43
C SER A 190 -31.62 13.57 -8.11
N VAL A 191 -32.73 14.12 -7.65
CA VAL A 191 -32.85 14.79 -6.34
C VAL A 191 -32.53 13.83 -5.22
N GLU A 192 -32.92 12.57 -5.36
CA GLU A 192 -32.71 11.52 -4.36
C GLU A 192 -31.23 11.24 -4.11
N VAL A 193 -30.36 11.39 -5.11
CA VAL A 193 -28.90 11.26 -4.93
C VAL A 193 -28.38 12.37 -4.06
N ILE A 194 -28.78 13.61 -4.33
CA ILE A 194 -28.35 14.80 -3.53
C ILE A 194 -28.92 14.71 -2.11
N GLU A 195 -30.16 14.28 -1.95
CA GLU A 195 -30.83 14.09 -0.66
C GLU A 195 -30.04 13.08 0.21
N LYS A 196 -29.70 11.92 -0.34
CA LYS A 196 -28.92 10.89 0.38
C LYS A 196 -27.56 11.41 0.83
N GLU A 197 -26.83 12.09 -0.07
CA GLU A 197 -25.53 12.65 0.26
C GLU A 197 -25.64 13.74 1.33
N LEU A 198 -26.65 14.62 1.23
CA LEU A 198 -26.89 15.69 2.19
C LEU A 198 -27.21 15.15 3.59
N VAL A 199 -28.04 14.11 3.68
CA VAL A 199 -28.37 13.45 4.96
C VAL A 199 -27.14 12.76 5.54
N ALA A 200 -26.37 12.03 4.70
CA ALA A 200 -25.13 11.39 5.13
C ALA A 200 -24.10 12.40 5.67
N GLU A 201 -24.00 13.58 5.07
CA GLU A 201 -23.11 14.67 5.55
C GLU A 201 -23.63 15.31 6.84
N ALA A 202 -24.94 15.48 6.98
CA ALA A 202 -25.51 16.18 8.14
C ALA A 202 -25.47 15.33 9.43
N ILE A 203 -25.76 14.03 9.35
CA ILE A 203 -25.93 13.16 10.51
C ILE A 203 -25.11 11.86 10.46
N GLY A 204 -24.59 11.48 9.31
CA GLY A 204 -23.81 10.25 9.10
C GLY A 204 -22.31 10.53 8.94
N LEU A 205 -21.65 9.66 8.18
CA LEU A 205 -20.21 9.74 7.90
C LEU A 205 -19.90 10.42 6.54
N GLY A 206 -20.89 11.10 5.96
CA GLY A 206 -20.74 11.79 4.67
C GLY A 206 -20.44 10.81 3.53
N PRO A 207 -19.49 11.14 2.63
CA PRO A 207 -19.16 10.32 1.48
C PRO A 207 -18.63 8.92 1.84
N LEU A 208 -18.21 8.69 3.09
CA LEU A 208 -17.70 7.38 3.52
C LEU A 208 -18.78 6.30 3.56
N GLU A 209 -20.05 6.66 3.80
CA GLU A 209 -21.14 5.67 3.93
C GLU A 209 -21.33 4.84 2.66
N SER A 210 -21.29 5.47 1.50
CA SER A 210 -21.43 4.77 0.22
C SER A 210 -20.28 3.76 0.01
N MET A 211 -19.06 4.11 0.41
CA MET A 211 -17.89 3.24 0.29
C MET A 211 -17.89 2.12 1.34
N ILE A 212 -18.35 2.42 2.56
CA ILE A 212 -18.51 1.42 3.63
C ILE A 212 -19.55 0.37 3.23
N ALA A 213 -20.60 0.77 2.51
CA ALA A 213 -21.65 -0.13 2.05
C ALA A 213 -21.21 -1.11 0.92
N LEU A 214 -20.17 -0.75 0.14
CA LEU A 214 -19.70 -1.59 -0.97
C LEU A 214 -18.81 -2.73 -0.46
N ASP A 215 -19.25 -3.97 -0.57
CA ASP A 215 -18.54 -5.16 -0.04
C ASP A 215 -17.19 -5.45 -0.72
N ASP A 216 -16.95 -4.94 -1.92
CA ASP A 216 -15.73 -5.16 -2.70
C ASP A 216 -14.61 -4.14 -2.43
N ILE A 217 -14.87 -3.13 -1.61
CA ILE A 217 -13.87 -2.20 -1.08
C ILE A 217 -13.31 -2.78 0.22
N SER A 218 -11.98 -2.88 0.30
CA SER A 218 -11.25 -3.38 1.48
C SER A 218 -10.73 -2.26 2.38
N GLU A 219 -10.26 -1.16 1.78
CA GLU A 219 -9.73 0.00 2.53
C GLU A 219 -10.26 1.30 1.94
N ILE A 220 -10.47 2.31 2.80
CA ILE A 220 -10.86 3.67 2.44
C ILE A 220 -9.84 4.62 3.08
N MET A 221 -9.27 5.52 2.30
CA MET A 221 -8.22 6.44 2.74
C MET A 221 -8.60 7.87 2.35
N VAL A 222 -8.82 8.71 3.34
CA VAL A 222 -9.09 10.15 3.20
C VAL A 222 -7.81 10.92 3.49
N ASN A 223 -7.31 11.65 2.51
CA ASN A 223 -6.14 12.51 2.62
C ASN A 223 -6.57 13.98 2.51
N GLY A 224 -7.14 14.49 3.58
CA GLY A 224 -7.85 15.77 3.55
C GLY A 224 -9.18 15.69 2.81
N PRO A 225 -9.92 16.83 2.70
CA PRO A 225 -11.30 16.83 2.21
C PRO A 225 -11.42 16.43 0.72
N ASN A 226 -10.41 16.76 -0.09
CA ASN A 226 -10.49 16.68 -1.56
C ASN A 226 -9.98 15.36 -2.16
N GLN A 227 -9.43 14.46 -1.35
CA GLN A 227 -8.80 13.25 -1.85
C GLN A 227 -9.24 12.02 -1.05
N ILE A 228 -10.06 11.19 -1.67
CA ILE A 228 -10.46 9.91 -1.11
C ILE A 228 -10.00 8.82 -2.06
N PHE A 229 -9.26 7.86 -1.51
CA PHE A 229 -8.82 6.67 -2.21
C PHE A 229 -9.48 5.44 -1.61
N VAL A 230 -9.63 4.41 -2.42
CA VAL A 230 -10.13 3.10 -1.97
C VAL A 230 -9.29 1.98 -2.55
N GLU A 231 -9.11 0.92 -1.76
CA GLU A 231 -8.58 -0.33 -2.28
C GLU A 231 -9.75 -1.27 -2.63
N LYS A 232 -9.80 -1.72 -3.87
CA LYS A 232 -10.78 -2.68 -4.37
C LYS A 232 -10.06 -3.84 -5.03
N LYS A 233 -10.24 -5.05 -4.49
CA LYS A 233 -9.58 -6.28 -4.95
C LYS A 233 -8.05 -6.16 -5.06
N GLY A 234 -7.42 -5.42 -4.13
CA GLY A 234 -5.97 -5.21 -4.08
C GLY A 234 -5.44 -4.13 -5.02
N VAL A 235 -6.30 -3.42 -5.74
CA VAL A 235 -5.95 -2.29 -6.63
C VAL A 235 -6.42 -1.00 -6.00
N LEU A 236 -5.56 0.02 -6.02
CA LEU A 236 -5.86 1.35 -5.52
C LEU A 236 -6.61 2.17 -6.57
N TYR A 237 -7.69 2.82 -6.16
CA TYR A 237 -8.48 3.74 -6.98
C TYR A 237 -8.61 5.09 -6.29
N LYS A 238 -8.59 6.18 -7.05
CA LYS A 238 -9.05 7.48 -6.60
C LYS A 238 -10.57 7.54 -6.78
N THR A 239 -11.30 8.06 -5.80
CA THR A 239 -12.75 8.20 -5.94
C THR A 239 -13.13 9.57 -6.52
N ASP A 240 -14.35 9.64 -7.00
CA ASP A 240 -14.97 10.87 -7.47
C ASP A 240 -15.71 11.64 -6.36
N THR A 241 -15.69 11.10 -5.13
CA THR A 241 -16.30 11.70 -3.94
C THR A 241 -15.28 12.50 -3.12
N PHE A 242 -15.76 13.47 -2.36
CA PHE A 242 -14.95 14.33 -1.50
C PHE A 242 -15.81 14.92 -0.38
N PHE A 243 -15.18 15.43 0.67
CA PHE A 243 -15.80 16.26 1.69
C PHE A 243 -15.78 17.73 1.25
N ALA A 244 -16.72 18.54 1.72
CA ALA A 244 -16.76 19.94 1.35
C ALA A 244 -15.58 20.75 1.95
N ASP A 245 -15.18 20.42 3.18
CA ASP A 245 -14.07 21.07 3.88
C ASP A 245 -13.51 20.17 5.00
N ASP A 246 -12.45 20.66 5.66
CA ASP A 246 -11.79 19.97 6.79
C ASP A 246 -12.75 19.76 7.97
N ASN A 247 -13.69 20.70 8.21
CA ASN A 247 -14.64 20.58 9.32
C ASN A 247 -15.60 19.41 9.14
N GLN A 248 -15.97 19.10 7.90
CA GLN A 248 -16.78 17.91 7.63
C GLN A 248 -16.01 16.62 7.88
N VAL A 249 -14.71 16.56 7.55
CA VAL A 249 -13.86 15.42 7.88
C VAL A 249 -13.74 15.26 9.40
N LEU A 250 -13.49 16.37 10.12
CA LEU A 250 -13.43 16.38 11.59
C LEU A 250 -14.75 15.91 12.21
N SER A 251 -15.89 16.39 11.72
CA SER A 251 -17.21 15.95 12.19
C SER A 251 -17.45 14.46 11.96
N ALA A 252 -16.99 13.91 10.84
CA ALA A 252 -17.06 12.47 10.59
C ALA A 252 -16.18 11.69 11.59
N ILE A 253 -14.96 12.17 11.88
CA ILE A 253 -14.08 11.57 12.89
C ILE A 253 -14.75 11.61 14.26
N GLU A 254 -15.27 12.75 14.69
CA GLU A 254 -15.94 12.91 15.99
C GLU A 254 -17.13 11.95 16.13
N ARG A 255 -17.95 11.78 15.08
CA ARG A 255 -19.08 10.82 15.08
C ARG A 255 -18.63 9.37 15.21
N ILE A 256 -17.45 9.03 14.71
CA ILE A 256 -16.86 7.70 14.85
C ILE A 256 -16.35 7.47 16.29
N VAL A 257 -15.69 8.47 16.88
CA VAL A 257 -14.95 8.28 18.14
C VAL A 257 -15.77 8.57 19.39
N ALA A 258 -16.73 9.51 19.32
CA ALA A 258 -17.56 9.91 20.46
C ALA A 258 -18.37 8.76 21.09
N PRO A 259 -19.02 7.85 20.32
CA PRO A 259 -19.73 6.70 20.89
C PRO A 259 -18.81 5.74 21.67
N LEU A 260 -17.50 5.77 21.37
CA LEU A 260 -16.49 4.93 22.03
C LEU A 260 -15.91 5.60 23.29
N GLY A 261 -16.41 6.78 23.67
CA GLY A 261 -15.86 7.57 24.77
C GLY A 261 -14.45 8.10 24.51
N ARG A 262 -14.07 8.23 23.23
CA ARG A 262 -12.79 8.78 22.79
C ARG A 262 -12.97 10.19 22.26
N ARG A 263 -11.90 10.97 22.24
CA ARG A 263 -11.84 12.29 21.63
C ARG A 263 -10.62 12.41 20.73
N ILE A 264 -10.68 13.35 19.83
CA ILE A 264 -9.56 13.78 19.01
C ILE A 264 -9.54 15.31 19.03
N ASP A 265 -8.43 15.90 19.40
CA ASP A 265 -8.20 17.34 19.47
C ASP A 265 -6.71 17.65 19.31
N GLU A 266 -6.33 18.93 19.36
CA GLU A 266 -4.92 19.33 19.21
C GLU A 266 -4.00 18.73 20.29
N SER A 267 -4.52 18.42 21.47
CA SER A 267 -3.76 17.78 22.56
C SER A 267 -3.64 16.25 22.38
N SER A 268 -4.56 15.65 21.63
CA SER A 268 -4.57 14.22 21.29
C SER A 268 -4.94 14.06 19.80
N PRO A 269 -4.02 14.40 18.89
CA PRO A 269 -4.33 14.57 17.46
C PRO A 269 -4.41 13.28 16.66
N MET A 270 -4.32 12.12 17.32
CA MET A 270 -4.41 10.79 16.71
C MET A 270 -5.36 9.90 17.51
N VAL A 271 -6.12 9.08 16.81
CA VAL A 271 -7.03 8.13 17.45
C VAL A 271 -7.21 6.87 16.60
N ASP A 272 -7.20 5.72 17.28
CA ASP A 272 -7.68 4.46 16.72
C ASP A 272 -9.10 4.21 17.23
N ALA A 273 -9.97 3.79 16.33
CA ALA A 273 -11.39 3.57 16.62
C ALA A 273 -11.90 2.34 15.85
N ARG A 274 -13.16 2.00 16.07
CA ARG A 274 -13.83 0.92 15.36
C ARG A 274 -15.26 1.34 15.02
N LEU A 275 -15.68 1.04 13.81
CA LEU A 275 -17.07 1.17 13.42
C LEU A 275 -17.94 0.05 14.02
N PRO A 276 -19.27 0.22 14.07
CA PRO A 276 -20.17 -0.81 14.58
C PRO A 276 -20.11 -2.15 13.83
N ASP A 277 -19.70 -2.13 12.56
CA ASP A 277 -19.52 -3.33 11.72
C ASP A 277 -18.19 -4.07 12.01
N GLY A 278 -17.35 -3.54 12.90
CA GLY A 278 -16.04 -4.08 13.24
C GLY A 278 -14.89 -3.51 12.44
N SER A 279 -15.13 -2.66 11.44
CA SER A 279 -14.09 -2.02 10.64
C SER A 279 -13.18 -1.14 11.51
N ARG A 280 -11.86 -1.23 11.30
CA ARG A 280 -10.87 -0.42 12.02
C ARG A 280 -10.76 0.96 11.40
N VAL A 281 -10.66 1.98 12.25
CA VAL A 281 -10.47 3.37 11.83
C VAL A 281 -9.24 3.94 12.53
N ASN A 282 -8.33 4.50 11.78
CA ASN A 282 -7.29 5.38 12.28
C ASN A 282 -7.55 6.79 11.76
N ALA A 283 -7.49 7.79 12.63
CA ALA A 283 -7.61 9.18 12.25
C ALA A 283 -6.48 10.01 12.84
N ILE A 284 -6.03 11.00 12.07
CA ILE A 284 -5.01 11.97 12.47
C ILE A 284 -5.42 13.35 11.97
N ILE A 285 -5.19 14.38 12.80
CA ILE A 285 -5.59 15.75 12.50
C ILE A 285 -4.40 16.71 12.55
N PRO A 286 -4.54 17.94 12.02
CA PRO A 286 -3.56 19.01 12.25
C PRO A 286 -3.31 19.24 13.76
N PRO A 287 -2.10 19.67 14.19
CA PRO A 287 -1.00 20.10 13.32
C PRO A 287 -0.11 18.99 12.77
N LEU A 288 -0.34 17.71 13.17
CA LEU A 288 0.50 16.59 12.73
C LEU A 288 0.24 16.20 11.26
N SER A 289 -1.02 16.23 10.83
CA SER A 289 -1.38 16.00 9.43
C SER A 289 -1.31 17.30 8.64
N LEU A 290 -0.33 17.41 7.76
CA LEU A 290 -0.07 18.64 6.98
C LEU A 290 -1.03 18.81 5.79
N VAL A 291 -1.74 17.76 5.41
CA VAL A 291 -2.71 17.77 4.29
C VAL A 291 -4.15 17.99 4.74
N GLY A 292 -4.35 18.29 6.04
CA GLY A 292 -5.66 18.35 6.67
C GLY A 292 -5.98 17.06 7.45
N PRO A 293 -7.19 16.93 8.02
CA PRO A 293 -7.61 15.72 8.72
C PRO A 293 -7.57 14.52 7.79
N SER A 294 -7.04 13.41 8.27
CA SER A 294 -6.91 12.18 7.48
C SER A 294 -7.57 11.01 8.20
N ILE A 295 -8.24 10.13 7.44
CA ILE A 295 -8.93 8.95 7.95
C ILE A 295 -8.52 7.74 7.13
N THR A 296 -8.16 6.66 7.80
CA THR A 296 -7.96 5.36 7.17
C THR A 296 -8.93 4.35 7.77
N ILE A 297 -9.76 3.73 6.94
CA ILE A 297 -10.71 2.70 7.35
C ILE A 297 -10.32 1.39 6.68
N ARG A 298 -9.99 0.39 7.48
CA ARG A 298 -9.83 -0.99 7.01
C ARG A 298 -11.11 -1.74 7.32
N LYS A 299 -11.84 -2.10 6.26
CA LYS A 299 -13.14 -2.76 6.40
C LYS A 299 -13.02 -4.17 6.94
N PHE A 300 -13.96 -4.52 7.82
CA PHE A 300 -14.11 -5.87 8.30
C PHE A 300 -14.78 -6.73 7.22
N SER A 301 -14.14 -7.83 6.82
CA SER A 301 -14.71 -8.73 5.82
C SER A 301 -15.93 -9.45 6.37
N LYS A 302 -17.09 -9.27 5.74
CA LYS A 302 -18.34 -9.96 6.15
C LYS A 302 -18.33 -11.45 5.81
N LYS A 303 -17.54 -11.88 4.82
CA LYS A 303 -17.40 -13.29 4.42
C LYS A 303 -15.97 -13.72 4.66
N PRO A 304 -15.70 -14.54 5.68
CA PRO A 304 -14.38 -15.11 5.87
C PRO A 304 -14.03 -16.01 4.68
N LEU A 305 -12.79 -15.90 4.20
CA LEU A 305 -12.28 -16.75 3.16
C LEU A 305 -12.09 -18.17 3.69
N GLU A 306 -12.34 -19.15 2.82
CA GLU A 306 -12.14 -20.57 3.08
C GLU A 306 -10.90 -21.11 2.34
N ALA A 307 -10.45 -22.30 2.68
CA ALA A 307 -9.31 -22.94 2.02
C ALA A 307 -9.51 -23.06 0.49
N LYS A 308 -10.73 -23.30 0.05
CA LYS A 308 -11.09 -23.37 -1.39
C LYS A 308 -10.83 -22.05 -2.10
N ASP A 309 -11.09 -20.93 -1.43
CA ASP A 309 -10.85 -19.60 -2.02
C ASP A 309 -9.36 -19.36 -2.22
N LEU A 310 -8.52 -19.73 -1.23
CA LEU A 310 -7.07 -19.61 -1.34
C LEU A 310 -6.50 -20.49 -2.47
N ILE A 311 -7.07 -21.68 -2.67
CA ILE A 311 -6.71 -22.56 -3.80
C ILE A 311 -7.11 -21.91 -5.12
N ASN A 312 -8.34 -21.38 -5.22
CA ASN A 312 -8.85 -20.73 -6.42
C ASN A 312 -8.07 -19.47 -6.79
N PHE A 313 -7.58 -18.72 -5.79
CA PHE A 313 -6.69 -17.57 -6.01
C PHE A 313 -5.26 -18.00 -6.37
N GLY A 314 -4.97 -19.30 -6.35
CA GLY A 314 -3.62 -19.81 -6.55
C GLY A 314 -2.65 -19.36 -5.47
N SER A 315 -3.14 -19.11 -4.25
CA SER A 315 -2.31 -18.72 -3.10
C SER A 315 -1.65 -19.89 -2.43
N VAL A 316 -2.23 -21.09 -2.57
CA VAL A 316 -1.78 -22.35 -1.95
C VAL A 316 -2.23 -23.53 -2.82
N SER A 317 -1.49 -24.63 -2.81
CA SER A 317 -1.93 -25.87 -3.50
C SER A 317 -2.88 -26.69 -2.65
N PRO A 318 -3.70 -27.58 -3.27
CA PRO A 318 -4.54 -28.53 -2.53
C PRO A 318 -3.73 -29.44 -1.58
N ASP A 319 -2.54 -29.88 -2.00
CA ASP A 319 -1.67 -30.74 -1.21
C ASP A 319 -1.13 -30.02 0.03
N MET A 320 -0.73 -28.74 -0.13
CA MET A 320 -0.32 -27.88 1.00
C MET A 320 -1.46 -27.68 2.01
N VAL A 321 -2.70 -27.44 1.53
CA VAL A 321 -3.87 -27.29 2.41
C VAL A 321 -4.14 -28.59 3.17
N ARG A 322 -4.08 -29.75 2.49
CA ARG A 322 -4.26 -31.06 3.13
C ARG A 322 -3.22 -31.29 4.21
N PHE A 323 -1.95 -31.01 3.92
CA PHE A 323 -0.86 -31.11 4.89
C PHE A 323 -1.07 -30.20 6.10
N LEU A 324 -1.36 -28.91 5.88
CA LEU A 324 -1.60 -27.95 6.97
C LEU A 324 -2.82 -28.33 7.83
N ALA A 325 -3.91 -28.79 7.22
CA ALA A 325 -5.08 -29.30 7.95
C ALA A 325 -4.71 -30.49 8.84
N THR A 326 -3.89 -31.42 8.32
CA THR A 326 -3.37 -32.56 9.11
C THR A 326 -2.49 -32.07 10.25
N CYS A 327 -1.60 -31.08 10.03
CA CYS A 327 -0.76 -30.49 11.08
C CYS A 327 -1.60 -29.87 12.20
N VAL A 328 -2.67 -29.14 11.86
CA VAL A 328 -3.61 -28.59 12.85
C VAL A 328 -4.29 -29.70 13.64
N ALA A 329 -4.70 -30.80 12.98
CA ALA A 329 -5.37 -31.93 13.62
C ALA A 329 -4.43 -32.68 14.59
N VAL A 330 -3.14 -32.86 14.25
CA VAL A 330 -2.13 -33.48 15.14
C VAL A 330 -1.48 -32.49 16.11
N ARG A 331 -2.11 -31.35 16.33
CA ARG A 331 -1.70 -30.34 17.32
C ARG A 331 -0.30 -29.77 17.11
N LYS A 332 0.13 -29.54 15.86
CA LYS A 332 1.38 -28.83 15.62
C LYS A 332 1.22 -27.32 15.82
N ASN A 333 2.16 -26.72 16.54
CA ASN A 333 2.23 -25.28 16.71
C ASN A 333 2.72 -24.64 15.41
N ILE A 334 1.97 -23.69 14.88
CA ILE A 334 2.23 -23.08 13.57
C ILE A 334 2.46 -21.58 13.72
N LEU A 335 3.59 -21.11 13.22
CA LEU A 335 3.95 -19.71 13.07
C LEU A 335 3.74 -19.28 11.62
N ILE A 336 2.80 -18.37 11.38
CA ILE A 336 2.57 -17.78 10.06
C ILE A 336 3.38 -16.50 9.93
N SER A 337 4.26 -16.46 8.95
CA SER A 337 5.16 -15.33 8.70
C SER A 337 4.86 -14.65 7.37
N GLY A 338 5.08 -13.34 7.30
CA GLY A 338 4.93 -12.57 6.06
C GLY A 338 4.94 -11.07 6.27
N GLY A 339 5.10 -10.32 5.19
CA GLY A 339 5.07 -8.86 5.19
C GLY A 339 3.68 -8.26 5.47
N THR A 340 3.59 -6.93 5.48
CA THR A 340 2.30 -6.22 5.58
C THR A 340 1.44 -6.49 4.36
N GLY A 341 0.15 -6.75 4.55
CA GLY A 341 -0.80 -7.03 3.46
C GLY A 341 -0.57 -8.35 2.71
N SER A 342 0.32 -9.23 3.21
CA SER A 342 0.56 -10.56 2.60
C SER A 342 -0.59 -11.55 2.80
N GLY A 343 -1.48 -11.31 3.77
CA GLY A 343 -2.61 -12.21 4.07
C GLY A 343 -2.38 -13.13 5.26
N LYS A 344 -1.46 -12.83 6.18
CA LYS A 344 -1.19 -13.61 7.40
C LYS A 344 -2.45 -13.90 8.22
N THR A 345 -3.20 -12.86 8.59
CA THR A 345 -4.43 -12.99 9.37
C THR A 345 -5.50 -13.80 8.62
N THR A 346 -5.57 -13.65 7.30
CA THR A 346 -6.45 -14.47 6.45
C THR A 346 -6.06 -15.94 6.51
N LEU A 347 -4.77 -16.25 6.34
CA LEU A 347 -4.27 -17.61 6.40
C LEU A 347 -4.46 -18.20 7.80
N LEU A 348 -4.17 -17.43 8.86
CA LEU A 348 -4.44 -17.82 10.25
C LEU A 348 -5.92 -18.17 10.45
N ASN A 349 -6.82 -17.33 9.94
CA ASN A 349 -8.26 -17.57 10.03
C ASN A 349 -8.67 -18.85 9.30
N VAL A 350 -8.15 -19.08 8.09
CA VAL A 350 -8.41 -20.32 7.31
C VAL A 350 -7.88 -21.55 8.05
N LEU A 351 -6.66 -21.52 8.59
CA LEU A 351 -6.11 -22.63 9.34
C LEU A 351 -6.85 -22.88 10.65
N SER A 352 -7.28 -21.82 11.32
CA SER A 352 -8.09 -21.93 12.55
C SER A 352 -9.44 -22.60 12.33
N ASN A 353 -9.99 -22.56 11.11
CA ASN A 353 -11.24 -23.27 10.79
C ASN A 353 -11.06 -24.81 10.72
N PHE A 354 -9.82 -25.32 10.68
CA PHE A 354 -9.53 -26.77 10.80
C PHE A 354 -9.47 -27.25 12.25
N LEU A 355 -9.52 -26.34 13.23
CA LEU A 355 -9.55 -26.72 14.65
C LEU A 355 -10.83 -27.49 14.97
N PRO A 356 -10.76 -28.58 15.75
CA PRO A 356 -11.94 -29.37 16.11
C PRO A 356 -12.97 -28.59 16.93
N ASN A 357 -14.25 -28.76 16.61
CA ASN A 357 -15.34 -28.05 17.28
C ASN A 357 -15.49 -28.36 18.78
N ARG A 358 -14.97 -29.53 19.22
CA ARG A 358 -14.99 -29.97 20.62
C ARG A 358 -13.93 -29.31 21.52
N GLU A 359 -12.95 -28.61 20.92
CA GLU A 359 -11.85 -27.98 21.64
C GLU A 359 -12.22 -26.56 22.09
N ARG A 360 -11.77 -26.20 23.29
CA ARG A 360 -11.89 -24.82 23.79
C ARG A 360 -10.79 -23.97 23.20
N ILE A 361 -11.19 -22.99 22.39
CA ILE A 361 -10.28 -22.08 21.69
C ILE A 361 -10.34 -20.71 22.33
N VAL A 362 -9.17 -20.13 22.63
CA VAL A 362 -9.06 -18.74 23.07
C VAL A 362 -8.31 -17.96 22.00
N THR A 363 -8.96 -16.96 21.40
CA THR A 363 -8.29 -16.02 20.48
C THR A 363 -7.89 -14.75 21.21
N ILE A 364 -6.71 -14.23 20.90
CA ILE A 364 -6.14 -13.03 21.52
C ILE A 364 -5.62 -12.13 20.39
N GLU A 365 -6.17 -10.92 20.28
CA GLU A 365 -5.89 -10.01 19.18
C GLU A 365 -5.77 -8.57 19.66
N ASP A 366 -5.02 -7.72 18.95
CA ASP A 366 -5.04 -6.27 19.18
C ASP A 366 -6.37 -5.67 18.79
N ALA A 367 -6.91 -6.17 17.68
CA ALA A 367 -8.26 -5.89 17.26
C ALA A 367 -8.83 -7.19 16.66
N ALA A 368 -10.01 -7.58 17.09
CA ALA A 368 -10.59 -8.86 16.72
C ALA A 368 -10.96 -8.92 15.24
N GLU A 369 -10.11 -9.56 14.45
CA GLU A 369 -10.29 -9.83 13.01
C GLU A 369 -10.64 -11.29 12.71
N LEU A 370 -10.28 -12.21 13.63
CA LEU A 370 -10.51 -13.63 13.43
C LEU A 370 -11.99 -13.98 13.52
N GLN A 371 -12.46 -14.82 12.60
CA GLN A 371 -13.84 -15.26 12.47
C GLN A 371 -13.90 -16.79 12.50
N LEU A 372 -13.62 -17.36 13.68
CA LEU A 372 -13.70 -18.78 13.90
C LEU A 372 -15.15 -19.23 14.05
N ARG A 373 -15.47 -20.44 13.55
CA ARG A 373 -16.84 -20.99 13.52
C ARG A 373 -17.12 -21.97 14.68
N GLN A 374 -16.12 -22.27 15.48
CA GLN A 374 -16.24 -23.22 16.58
C GLN A 374 -17.15 -22.67 17.69
N GLU A 375 -17.97 -23.55 18.28
CA GLU A 375 -18.92 -23.15 19.31
C GLU A 375 -18.26 -22.76 20.63
N HIS A 376 -17.17 -23.49 21.01
CA HIS A 376 -16.47 -23.26 22.27
C HIS A 376 -15.32 -22.26 22.11
N LEU A 377 -15.65 -21.05 21.64
CA LEU A 377 -14.72 -19.97 21.34
C LEU A 377 -14.81 -18.85 22.37
N VAL A 378 -13.66 -18.43 22.90
CA VAL A 378 -13.52 -17.21 23.72
C VAL A 378 -12.64 -16.23 22.96
N ARG A 379 -13.18 -15.04 22.68
CA ARG A 379 -12.46 -13.98 21.96
C ARG A 379 -12.00 -12.91 22.93
N LEU A 380 -10.72 -12.63 22.96
CA LEU A 380 -10.10 -11.60 23.79
C LEU A 380 -9.46 -10.55 22.89
N GLU A 381 -9.65 -9.30 23.25
CA GLU A 381 -9.09 -8.15 22.55
C GLU A 381 -8.33 -7.28 23.53
N SER A 382 -7.13 -6.81 23.12
CA SER A 382 -6.32 -5.89 23.90
C SER A 382 -7.04 -4.54 24.05
N ARG A 383 -6.70 -3.80 25.06
CA ARG A 383 -7.23 -2.46 25.29
C ARG A 383 -6.08 -1.48 25.45
N PRO A 384 -5.96 -0.48 24.59
CA PRO A 384 -5.00 0.60 24.78
C PRO A 384 -5.34 1.42 26.03
N PRO A 385 -4.36 2.17 26.57
CA PRO A 385 -4.61 3.04 27.72
C PRO A 385 -5.70 4.08 27.40
N ASN A 386 -6.41 4.52 28.45
CA ASN A 386 -7.34 5.62 28.35
C ASN A 386 -6.60 6.96 28.19
N ILE A 387 -7.35 8.08 28.12
CA ILE A 387 -6.82 9.44 27.97
C ILE A 387 -5.82 9.80 29.09
N GLU A 388 -5.97 9.21 30.28
CA GLU A 388 -5.08 9.42 31.42
C GLU A 388 -3.83 8.49 31.41
N GLY A 389 -3.64 7.70 30.34
CA GLY A 389 -2.56 6.73 30.24
C GLY A 389 -2.77 5.46 31.10
N LYS A 390 -3.98 5.24 31.64
CA LYS A 390 -4.30 4.12 32.54
C LYS A 390 -5.19 3.08 31.90
N GLY A 391 -5.24 1.88 32.50
CA GLY A 391 -6.18 0.83 32.13
C GLY A 391 -5.84 0.09 30.84
N ALA A 392 -4.60 0.16 30.36
CA ALA A 392 -4.12 -0.67 29.29
C ALA A 392 -4.18 -2.16 29.67
N ILE A 393 -4.66 -3.00 28.75
CA ILE A 393 -4.60 -4.46 28.83
C ILE A 393 -3.90 -4.95 27.57
N THR A 394 -2.70 -5.44 27.74
CA THR A 394 -1.85 -5.85 26.62
C THR A 394 -2.17 -7.27 26.15
N ILE A 395 -1.74 -7.65 24.94
CA ILE A 395 -1.78 -9.04 24.46
C ILE A 395 -1.10 -9.95 25.47
N ARG A 396 0.02 -9.53 26.06
CA ARG A 396 0.76 -10.28 27.07
C ARG A 396 -0.09 -10.60 28.29
N ASP A 397 -0.84 -9.63 28.82
CA ASP A 397 -1.74 -9.84 29.95
C ASP A 397 -2.83 -10.86 29.62
N LEU A 398 -3.36 -10.78 28.40
CA LEU A 398 -4.38 -11.68 27.92
C LEU A 398 -3.86 -13.11 27.70
N VAL A 399 -2.64 -13.28 27.17
CA VAL A 399 -2.00 -14.61 27.05
C VAL A 399 -1.83 -15.24 28.43
N ARG A 400 -1.29 -14.50 29.40
CA ARG A 400 -1.14 -15.00 30.79
C ARG A 400 -2.47 -15.36 31.44
N ASN A 401 -3.51 -14.56 31.20
CA ASN A 401 -4.83 -14.86 31.73
C ASN A 401 -5.46 -16.08 31.05
N SER A 402 -5.25 -16.24 29.73
CA SER A 402 -5.82 -17.36 28.97
C SER A 402 -5.38 -18.72 29.49
N LEU A 403 -4.15 -18.86 30.01
CA LEU A 403 -3.62 -20.09 30.60
C LEU A 403 -4.44 -20.57 31.82
N ARG A 404 -5.18 -19.66 32.48
CA ARG A 404 -6.08 -19.99 33.61
C ARG A 404 -7.51 -20.26 33.15
N MET A 405 -7.79 -20.11 31.86
CA MET A 405 -9.12 -20.30 31.27
C MET A 405 -9.33 -21.75 30.76
N ARG A 406 -8.37 -22.65 30.98
CA ARG A 406 -8.36 -24.03 30.48
C ARG A 406 -8.55 -24.11 28.96
N PRO A 407 -7.72 -23.45 28.17
CA PRO A 407 -7.81 -23.55 26.72
C PRO A 407 -7.22 -24.88 26.24
N ASP A 408 -7.82 -25.48 25.19
CA ASP A 408 -7.18 -26.54 24.43
C ASP A 408 -6.25 -25.95 23.36
N ARG A 409 -6.57 -24.78 22.82
CA ARG A 409 -5.81 -24.03 21.83
C ARG A 409 -5.80 -22.55 22.14
N ILE A 410 -4.66 -21.91 21.90
CA ILE A 410 -4.50 -20.46 21.95
C ILE A 410 -4.15 -19.96 20.54
N VAL A 411 -4.93 -19.02 20.04
CA VAL A 411 -4.68 -18.40 18.72
C VAL A 411 -4.36 -16.93 18.96
N VAL A 412 -3.09 -16.55 18.78
CA VAL A 412 -2.65 -15.15 18.91
C VAL A 412 -2.62 -14.52 17.53
N GLY A 413 -3.40 -13.46 17.33
CA GLY A 413 -3.53 -12.79 16.04
C GLY A 413 -2.18 -12.36 15.47
N GLU A 414 -1.33 -11.75 16.31
CA GLU A 414 0.03 -11.37 15.93
C GLU A 414 0.93 -11.21 17.16
N CYS A 415 2.18 -11.66 17.05
CA CYS A 415 3.24 -11.37 18.01
C CYS A 415 4.05 -10.16 17.56
N ARG A 416 4.09 -9.11 18.40
CA ARG A 416 4.78 -7.84 18.14
C ARG A 416 5.76 -7.44 19.24
N GLY A 417 5.70 -8.05 20.42
CA GLY A 417 6.48 -7.70 21.60
C GLY A 417 6.72 -8.87 22.54
N GLY A 418 6.84 -8.56 23.81
CA GLY A 418 7.21 -9.52 24.86
C GLY A 418 6.21 -10.66 25.12
N GLU A 419 4.99 -10.60 24.58
CA GLU A 419 4.02 -11.70 24.59
C GLU A 419 4.54 -12.95 23.89
N ALA A 420 5.52 -12.80 23.00
CA ALA A 420 6.15 -13.92 22.33
C ALA A 420 6.71 -14.95 23.31
N LEU A 421 7.32 -14.53 24.43
CA LEU A 421 7.83 -15.42 25.46
C LEU A 421 6.72 -16.20 26.15
N ASP A 422 5.65 -15.51 26.56
CA ASP A 422 4.53 -16.14 27.27
C ASP A 422 3.77 -17.13 26.35
N MET A 423 3.71 -16.81 25.06
CA MET A 423 3.16 -17.71 24.03
C MET A 423 4.03 -18.96 23.84
N LEU A 424 5.36 -18.83 23.71
CA LEU A 424 6.28 -19.98 23.63
C LEU A 424 6.19 -20.86 24.87
N GLN A 425 6.07 -20.27 26.05
CA GLN A 425 5.85 -21.01 27.28
C GLN A 425 4.52 -21.79 27.25
N ALA A 426 3.44 -21.16 26.77
CA ALA A 426 2.15 -21.84 26.60
C ALA A 426 2.27 -23.06 25.68
N MET A 427 2.92 -22.90 24.52
CA MET A 427 3.17 -23.96 23.55
C MET A 427 4.03 -25.10 24.11
N ASN A 428 4.98 -24.78 25.02
CA ASN A 428 5.86 -25.79 25.67
C ASN A 428 5.24 -26.44 26.91
N THR A 429 4.08 -25.97 27.40
CA THR A 429 3.48 -26.44 28.65
C THR A 429 2.08 -27.05 28.49
N GLY A 430 1.83 -27.71 27.36
CA GLY A 430 0.63 -28.52 27.14
C GLY A 430 -0.51 -27.81 26.41
N HIS A 431 -0.25 -26.66 25.80
CA HIS A 431 -1.20 -25.98 24.91
C HIS A 431 -0.78 -26.16 23.44
N ASP A 432 -0.45 -27.41 23.08
CA ASP A 432 -0.01 -27.78 21.74
C ASP A 432 -1.07 -27.51 20.68
N GLY A 433 -0.60 -27.15 19.47
CA GLY A 433 -1.46 -26.78 18.34
C GLY A 433 -1.95 -25.35 18.39
N SER A 434 -1.26 -24.50 19.12
CA SER A 434 -1.47 -23.05 19.12
C SER A 434 -0.97 -22.43 17.80
N LEU A 435 -1.63 -21.37 17.37
CA LEU A 435 -1.37 -20.68 16.11
C LEU A 435 -1.07 -19.21 16.36
N THR A 436 -0.13 -18.65 15.60
CA THR A 436 0.13 -17.21 15.67
C THR A 436 0.72 -16.68 14.37
N THR A 437 0.78 -15.34 14.25
CA THR A 437 1.46 -14.67 13.14
C THR A 437 2.61 -13.80 13.61
N ILE A 438 3.56 -13.56 12.71
CA ILE A 438 4.69 -12.65 12.91
C ILE A 438 5.03 -11.91 11.61
N HIS A 439 5.52 -10.69 11.72
CA HIS A 439 6.04 -9.97 10.56
C HIS A 439 7.49 -10.36 10.28
N ALA A 440 7.74 -11.06 9.16
CA ALA A 440 9.09 -11.31 8.65
C ALA A 440 9.06 -11.59 7.14
N ASN A 441 10.23 -11.54 6.49
CA ASN A 441 10.35 -11.69 5.04
C ASN A 441 10.73 -13.12 4.60
N SER A 442 11.18 -13.93 5.53
CA SER A 442 11.52 -15.34 5.29
C SER A 442 11.28 -16.18 6.55
N PRO A 443 11.23 -17.54 6.45
CA PRO A 443 11.12 -18.40 7.63
C PRO A 443 12.27 -18.20 8.63
N ARG A 444 13.50 -17.97 8.16
CA ARG A 444 14.66 -17.70 9.02
C ARG A 444 14.55 -16.36 9.73
N ASP A 445 14.12 -15.31 9.01
CA ASP A 445 13.90 -14.00 9.60
C ASP A 445 12.79 -14.04 10.66
N ALA A 446 11.78 -14.91 10.48
CA ALA A 446 10.71 -15.10 11.46
C ALA A 446 11.26 -15.61 12.79
N LEU A 447 12.20 -16.57 12.78
CA LEU A 447 12.85 -17.07 13.98
C LEU A 447 13.74 -16.00 14.63
N ALA A 448 14.57 -15.31 13.84
CA ALA A 448 15.42 -14.22 14.33
C ALA A 448 14.59 -13.08 14.95
N ARG A 449 13.44 -12.76 14.33
CA ARG A 449 12.52 -11.78 14.89
C ARG A 449 11.89 -12.27 16.20
N LEU A 450 11.53 -13.55 16.27
CA LEU A 450 10.99 -14.14 17.49
C LEU A 450 12.00 -14.09 18.64
N GLU A 451 13.31 -14.37 18.38
CA GLU A 451 14.41 -14.17 19.35
C GLU A 451 14.39 -12.71 19.87
N THR A 452 14.32 -11.74 18.97
CA THR A 452 14.27 -10.32 19.34
C THR A 452 13.06 -9.99 20.21
N LEU A 453 11.85 -10.48 19.85
CA LEU A 453 10.63 -10.24 20.61
C LEU A 453 10.69 -10.85 22.02
N VAL A 454 11.31 -12.03 22.16
CA VAL A 454 11.54 -12.65 23.47
C VAL A 454 12.48 -11.81 24.33
N LEU A 455 13.56 -11.26 23.76
CA LEU A 455 14.45 -10.33 24.47
C LEU A 455 13.72 -9.06 24.92
N MET A 456 12.78 -8.55 24.13
CA MET A 456 11.94 -7.40 24.50
C MET A 456 11.01 -7.69 25.71
N ALA A 457 10.82 -8.95 26.10
CA ALA A 457 10.03 -9.29 27.29
C ALA A 457 10.70 -8.82 28.59
N GLY A 458 11.97 -8.38 28.55
CA GLY A 458 12.69 -7.81 29.67
C GLY A 458 13.30 -8.83 30.64
N PHE A 459 13.43 -10.08 30.23
CA PHE A 459 14.13 -11.10 31.01
C PHE A 459 15.57 -11.26 30.49
N ASP A 460 16.50 -11.43 31.43
CA ASP A 460 17.91 -11.73 31.11
C ASP A 460 18.06 -13.24 30.82
N LEU A 461 17.69 -13.63 29.59
CA LEU A 461 17.78 -15.02 29.13
C LEU A 461 18.95 -15.16 28.16
N PRO A 462 19.82 -16.17 28.34
CA PRO A 462 20.85 -16.49 27.36
C PRO A 462 20.22 -16.80 25.99
N LEU A 463 20.81 -16.29 24.91
CA LEU A 463 20.28 -16.46 23.55
C LEU A 463 20.07 -17.94 23.18
N ARG A 464 20.96 -18.81 23.68
CA ARG A 464 20.83 -20.28 23.50
C ARG A 464 19.52 -20.80 24.13
N ALA A 465 19.20 -20.38 25.34
CA ALA A 465 17.96 -20.80 26.03
C ALA A 465 16.72 -20.31 25.26
N ILE A 466 16.77 -19.12 24.69
CA ILE A 466 15.69 -18.57 23.85
C ILE A 466 15.51 -19.46 22.60
N ARG A 467 16.61 -19.83 21.93
CA ARG A 467 16.58 -20.70 20.74
C ARG A 467 16.06 -22.10 21.05
N GLU A 468 16.47 -22.68 22.18
CA GLU A 468 15.97 -23.96 22.65
C GLU A 468 14.45 -23.91 22.89
N GLN A 469 13.93 -22.83 23.50
CA GLN A 469 12.49 -22.64 23.67
C GLN A 469 11.75 -22.50 22.36
N ILE A 470 12.29 -21.74 21.40
CA ILE A 470 11.68 -21.58 20.08
C ILE A 470 11.64 -22.92 19.33
N ALA A 471 12.78 -23.63 19.30
CA ALA A 471 12.90 -24.91 18.60
C ALA A 471 11.99 -26.01 19.19
N SER A 472 11.73 -25.94 20.50
CA SER A 472 10.80 -26.87 21.18
C SER A 472 9.33 -26.49 20.97
N ALA A 473 9.02 -25.18 20.93
CA ALA A 473 7.65 -24.67 20.87
C ALA A 473 7.07 -24.68 19.46
N ILE A 474 7.84 -24.24 18.45
CA ILE A 474 7.34 -24.04 17.09
C ILE A 474 7.69 -25.26 16.23
N HIS A 475 6.68 -25.88 15.64
CA HIS A 475 6.87 -27.03 14.75
C HIS A 475 6.97 -26.63 13.29
N LEU A 476 6.14 -25.65 12.86
CA LEU A 476 6.06 -25.22 11.46
C LEU A 476 6.10 -23.71 11.34
N VAL A 477 6.81 -23.23 10.32
CA VAL A 477 6.76 -21.85 9.85
C VAL A 477 6.16 -21.83 8.46
N VAL A 478 5.05 -21.10 8.28
CA VAL A 478 4.37 -20.93 7.00
C VAL A 478 4.60 -19.50 6.51
N GLN A 479 5.41 -19.34 5.48
CA GLN A 479 5.71 -18.04 4.89
C GLN A 479 4.69 -17.69 3.82
N ILE A 480 4.09 -16.51 3.90
CA ILE A 480 3.18 -15.98 2.89
C ILE A 480 3.68 -14.61 2.42
N SER A 481 3.75 -14.42 1.11
CA SER A 481 4.23 -13.19 0.49
C SER A 481 3.16 -12.54 -0.39
N ARG A 482 3.18 -11.21 -0.46
CA ARG A 482 2.47 -10.44 -1.47
C ARG A 482 3.44 -10.20 -2.62
N GLU A 483 3.12 -10.73 -3.77
CA GLU A 483 3.94 -10.63 -4.95
C GLU A 483 3.77 -9.28 -5.66
N ARG A 484 4.65 -8.99 -6.63
CA ARG A 484 4.64 -7.70 -7.35
C ARG A 484 3.37 -7.44 -8.16
N ASP A 485 2.70 -8.50 -8.59
CA ASP A 485 1.41 -8.43 -9.30
C ASP A 485 0.21 -8.27 -8.34
N GLY A 486 0.48 -8.14 -7.02
CA GLY A 486 -0.53 -8.07 -5.97
C GLY A 486 -1.10 -9.42 -5.53
N SER A 487 -0.75 -10.53 -6.19
CA SER A 487 -1.15 -11.88 -5.76
C SER A 487 -0.48 -12.25 -4.44
N ARG A 488 -1.08 -13.16 -3.70
CA ARG A 488 -0.55 -13.65 -2.44
C ARG A 488 -0.23 -15.13 -2.59
N LYS A 489 0.98 -15.54 -2.19
CA LYS A 489 1.48 -16.90 -2.33
C LYS A 489 2.05 -17.40 -1.01
N VAL A 490 1.71 -18.61 -0.61
CA VAL A 490 2.45 -19.34 0.43
C VAL A 490 3.76 -19.81 -0.20
N THR A 491 4.84 -19.09 0.11
CA THR A 491 6.13 -19.34 -0.54
C THR A 491 6.88 -20.51 0.05
N ASN A 492 6.73 -20.75 1.36
CA ASN A 492 7.38 -21.85 2.05
C ASN A 492 6.47 -22.42 3.14
N ILE A 493 6.52 -23.74 3.29
CA ILE A 493 6.11 -24.45 4.50
C ILE A 493 7.34 -25.16 5.02
N SER A 494 7.90 -24.67 6.13
CA SER A 494 9.16 -25.13 6.70
C SER A 494 8.92 -25.76 8.06
N GLU A 495 9.46 -26.94 8.29
CA GLU A 495 9.46 -27.60 9.59
C GLU A 495 10.71 -27.20 10.37
N ILE A 496 10.57 -26.92 11.66
CA ILE A 496 11.69 -26.80 12.58
C ILE A 496 12.05 -28.22 13.05
N THR A 497 13.27 -28.66 12.78
CA THR A 497 13.67 -30.03 13.05
C THR A 497 14.35 -30.22 14.42
N LYS A 498 15.38 -29.45 14.71
CA LYS A 498 16.15 -29.54 15.96
C LYS A 498 17.08 -28.32 16.12
N MET A 499 17.81 -28.33 17.23
CA MET A 499 18.99 -27.48 17.42
C MET A 499 20.25 -28.23 16.99
N GLU A 500 21.13 -27.56 16.25
CA GLU A 500 22.50 -28.02 15.98
C GLU A 500 23.50 -27.00 16.51
N GLY A 501 24.14 -27.29 17.62
CA GLY A 501 24.90 -26.30 18.40
C GLY A 501 23.99 -25.16 18.87
N ASP A 502 24.25 -23.95 18.41
CA ASP A 502 23.46 -22.75 18.71
C ASP A 502 22.50 -22.34 17.57
N ILE A 503 22.32 -23.18 16.55
CA ILE A 503 21.52 -22.86 15.37
C ILE A 503 20.26 -23.69 15.35
N ILE A 504 19.10 -23.05 15.13
CA ILE A 504 17.83 -23.74 14.86
C ILE A 504 17.86 -24.23 13.40
N THR A 505 17.72 -25.53 13.20
CA THR A 505 17.67 -26.14 11.87
C THR A 505 16.23 -26.31 11.40
N MET A 506 16.03 -26.08 10.10
CA MET A 506 14.73 -26.18 9.43
C MET A 506 14.88 -26.94 8.13
N GLN A 507 13.80 -27.61 7.72
CA GLN A 507 13.66 -28.17 6.39
C GLN A 507 12.39 -27.68 5.72
N ASP A 508 12.51 -27.27 4.46
CA ASP A 508 11.32 -26.93 3.66
C ASP A 508 10.62 -28.23 3.26
N ILE A 509 9.31 -28.26 3.43
CA ILE A 509 8.42 -29.35 2.98
C ILE A 509 7.81 -28.99 1.62
N PHE A 510 7.33 -27.74 1.49
CA PHE A 510 6.82 -27.18 0.24
C PHE A 510 7.43 -25.83 -0.02
N THR A 511 7.67 -25.53 -1.31
CA THR A 511 8.14 -24.23 -1.76
C THR A 511 7.33 -23.75 -2.98
N PHE A 512 7.21 -22.45 -3.14
CA PHE A 512 6.71 -21.83 -4.37
C PHE A 512 7.90 -21.44 -5.24
N ARG A 513 7.93 -21.91 -6.49
CA ARG A 513 8.94 -21.52 -7.46
C ARG A 513 8.29 -20.69 -8.56
N GLN A 514 8.65 -19.42 -8.63
CA GLN A 514 8.26 -18.57 -9.75
C GLN A 514 8.94 -19.04 -11.03
N THR A 515 8.16 -19.20 -12.10
CA THR A 515 8.65 -19.64 -13.42
C THR A 515 8.68 -18.50 -14.45
N GLY A 516 7.85 -17.48 -14.26
CA GLY A 516 7.77 -16.35 -15.19
C GLY A 516 6.63 -15.40 -14.89
N TRP A 517 6.21 -14.71 -15.95
CA TRP A 517 5.06 -13.82 -15.98
C TRP A 517 4.18 -14.20 -17.17
N ASN A 518 2.86 -14.22 -16.96
CA ASN A 518 1.92 -14.47 -18.05
C ASN A 518 1.66 -13.20 -18.89
N ALA A 519 0.85 -13.34 -19.95
CA ALA A 519 0.48 -12.24 -20.84
C ALA A 519 -0.27 -11.09 -20.14
N ASP A 520 -0.90 -11.37 -18.99
CA ASP A 520 -1.64 -10.38 -18.17
C ASP A 520 -0.76 -9.75 -17.08
N ASN A 521 0.57 -9.86 -17.17
CA ASN A 521 1.51 -9.39 -16.16
C ASN A 521 1.26 -9.98 -14.75
N ARG A 522 0.82 -11.23 -14.69
CA ARG A 522 0.69 -11.97 -13.43
C ARG A 522 1.81 -12.97 -13.27
N ILE A 523 2.22 -13.17 -12.03
CA ILE A 523 3.28 -14.11 -11.68
C ILE A 523 2.80 -15.54 -11.92
N GLU A 524 3.52 -16.27 -12.76
CA GLU A 524 3.41 -17.71 -12.95
C GLU A 524 4.42 -18.46 -12.11
N GLY A 525 4.00 -19.59 -11.58
CA GLY A 525 4.84 -20.45 -10.76
C GLY A 525 4.13 -21.71 -10.34
N CYS A 526 4.87 -22.60 -9.73
CA CYS A 526 4.37 -23.87 -9.23
C CYS A 526 4.71 -24.06 -7.75
N PHE A 527 3.79 -24.69 -7.03
CA PHE A 527 4.03 -25.18 -5.68
C PHE A 527 4.65 -26.57 -5.80
N GLU A 528 5.85 -26.70 -5.26
CA GLU A 528 6.63 -27.93 -5.38
C GLU A 528 6.90 -28.53 -3.99
N PRO A 529 6.67 -29.84 -3.82
CA PRO A 529 7.20 -30.54 -2.67
C PRO A 529 8.73 -30.66 -2.82
N THR A 530 9.45 -30.55 -1.71
CA THR A 530 10.92 -30.63 -1.71
C THR A 530 11.45 -32.07 -1.73
N GLY A 531 10.59 -33.04 -1.43
CA GLY A 531 10.95 -34.43 -1.23
C GLY A 531 11.26 -34.77 0.24
N ASN A 532 11.31 -33.80 1.12
CA ASN A 532 11.48 -34.01 2.56
C ASN A 532 10.17 -34.48 3.18
N LEU A 533 10.25 -35.50 4.03
CA LEU A 533 9.13 -35.95 4.85
C LEU A 533 9.17 -35.23 6.21
N PRO A 534 8.00 -34.84 6.75
CA PRO A 534 7.93 -34.31 8.11
C PRO A 534 8.46 -35.32 9.15
N THR A 535 9.21 -34.81 10.13
CA THR A 535 9.77 -35.70 11.18
C THR A 535 8.69 -36.32 12.07
N PHE A 536 7.50 -35.77 12.09
CA PHE A 536 6.35 -36.25 12.88
C PHE A 536 5.35 -37.11 12.10
N MET A 537 5.80 -37.76 11.00
CA MET A 537 4.93 -38.68 10.23
C MET A 537 4.32 -39.80 11.09
N GLU A 538 5.09 -40.38 12.02
CA GLU A 538 4.58 -41.41 12.94
C GLU A 538 3.40 -40.89 13.81
N GLU A 539 3.39 -39.63 14.18
CA GLU A 539 2.28 -39.02 14.95
C GLU A 539 1.01 -38.94 14.09
N ILE A 540 1.14 -38.60 12.79
CA ILE A 540 0.05 -38.59 11.84
C ILE A 540 -0.57 -39.99 11.70
N GLU A 541 0.28 -41.03 11.57
CA GLU A 541 -0.15 -42.41 11.48
C GLU A 541 -0.84 -42.88 12.77
N ARG A 542 -0.28 -42.57 13.95
CA ARG A 542 -0.89 -42.87 15.26
C ARG A 542 -2.24 -42.19 15.44
N ALA A 543 -2.41 -40.98 14.90
CA ALA A 543 -3.69 -40.26 14.90
C ALA A 543 -4.70 -40.84 13.90
N LYS A 544 -4.32 -41.85 13.11
CA LYS A 544 -5.14 -42.51 12.06
C LYS A 544 -5.69 -41.48 11.04
N LEU A 545 -4.89 -40.47 10.72
CA LEU A 545 -5.19 -39.51 9.68
C LEU A 545 -4.60 -40.03 8.37
N ASP A 546 -5.48 -40.09 7.35
CA ASP A 546 -5.07 -40.53 6.01
C ASP A 546 -4.39 -39.36 5.27
N LEU A 547 -3.06 -39.33 5.32
CA LEU A 547 -2.25 -38.38 4.57
C LEU A 547 -1.42 -39.16 3.53
N ASP A 548 -1.77 -38.99 2.27
CA ASP A 548 -1.03 -39.62 1.17
C ASP A 548 0.40 -39.08 1.10
N VAL A 549 1.38 -39.95 1.36
CA VAL A 549 2.83 -39.63 1.33
C VAL A 549 3.28 -39.16 -0.04
N SER A 550 2.55 -39.47 -1.11
CA SER A 550 2.87 -39.06 -2.47
C SER A 550 2.84 -37.55 -2.67
N ILE A 551 2.12 -36.78 -1.79
CA ILE A 551 2.09 -35.30 -1.84
C ILE A 551 3.46 -34.68 -1.60
N PHE A 552 4.39 -35.39 -0.95
CA PHE A 552 5.75 -34.93 -0.69
C PHE A 552 6.75 -35.30 -1.80
N SER A 553 6.33 -36.11 -2.75
CA SER A 553 7.21 -36.58 -3.83
C SER A 553 7.39 -35.52 -4.90
N LYS A 554 8.64 -35.23 -5.27
CA LYS A 554 8.91 -34.34 -6.43
C LYS A 554 8.28 -34.96 -7.67
N LYS A 555 7.35 -34.24 -8.29
CA LYS A 555 6.89 -34.62 -9.63
C LYS A 555 8.05 -34.43 -10.60
N ARG A 556 8.49 -35.53 -11.22
CA ARG A 556 9.53 -35.53 -12.25
C ARG A 556 9.13 -34.80 -13.50
#